data_6f52b544069a67af6b7c3acdf60c72df
#
_entry.id   6f52b544069a67af6b7c3acdf60c72df
#
_cell.length_a   1.000
_cell.length_b   1.000
_cell.length_c   1.000
_cell.angle_alpha   90.00
_cell.angle_beta   90.00
_cell.angle_gamma   90.00
#
_symmetry.space_group_name_H-M   'P 1'
#
loop_
_entity.id
_entity.type
_entity.pdbx_description
1 polymer ?
#
loop_
_entity_poly.entity_id
_entity_poly.type
_entity_poly.pdbx_seq_one_letter_code
_entity_poly.pdbx_strand_id
1 'polypeptide(L)'
;MHPSTILFLLLTPLLTSALGINCRGSSDCDFATTGAMSEIVKLINSMSDSTCVTSGEQIACFDAGITSICAFTQKTGATVCGGELKTLIGDLQGHGCGECGSVPLGYPGTNDVSNGELTVNAAADNCRGNPDDDGETGLCPGIS
;
A
#
# COMPACT_ATOMS: atom_id res chain seq x y z
N MET A 1 -40.90 8.72 49.44
CA MET A 1 -40.17 9.54 48.46
C MET A 1 -38.88 8.81 48.09
N HIS A 2 -38.79 8.21 46.89
CA HIS A 2 -37.60 7.53 46.42
C HIS A 2 -36.95 8.41 45.36
N PRO A 3 -35.66 8.79 45.47
CA PRO A 3 -34.97 9.52 44.41
C PRO A 3 -34.61 8.51 43.31
N SER A 4 -35.18 8.73 42.12
CA SER A 4 -34.72 8.04 40.89
C SER A 4 -33.41 8.57 40.47
N THR A 5 -32.36 7.76 40.61
CA THR A 5 -31.05 8.06 40.07
C THR A 5 -31.05 7.76 38.57
N ILE A 6 -31.06 8.79 37.74
CA ILE A 6 -30.87 8.65 36.27
C ILE A 6 -29.39 8.44 36.01
N LEU A 7 -29.05 7.21 35.60
CA LEU A 7 -27.70 6.86 35.14
C LEU A 7 -27.50 7.36 33.70
N PHE A 8 -26.80 8.46 33.53
CA PHE A 8 -26.36 8.92 32.21
C PHE A 8 -25.24 8.00 31.70
N LEU A 9 -25.56 7.10 30.79
CA LEU A 9 -24.56 6.41 30.00
C LEU A 9 -23.91 7.41 29.02
N LEU A 10 -22.69 7.83 29.31
CA LEU A 10 -21.86 8.57 28.40
C LEU A 10 -21.40 7.60 27.28
N LEU A 11 -22.11 7.62 26.14
CA LEU A 11 -21.64 7.00 24.90
C LEU A 11 -20.45 7.85 24.41
N THR A 12 -19.23 7.43 24.72
CA THR A 12 -18.04 7.99 24.07
C THR A 12 -18.02 7.49 22.62
N PRO A 13 -18.05 8.37 21.62
CA PRO A 13 -17.83 7.93 20.24
C PRO A 13 -16.43 7.34 20.14
N LEU A 14 -16.33 6.07 19.76
CA LEU A 14 -15.10 5.48 19.30
C LEU A 14 -14.70 6.24 18.03
N LEU A 15 -13.78 7.19 18.15
CA LEU A 15 -13.10 7.79 17.02
C LEU A 15 -12.30 6.67 16.35
N THR A 16 -12.89 6.02 15.34
CA THR A 16 -12.14 5.20 14.40
C THR A 16 -11.21 6.14 13.66
N SER A 17 -9.97 6.24 14.13
CA SER A 17 -8.92 6.94 13.41
C SER A 17 -8.78 6.28 12.04
N ALA A 18 -9.11 6.98 10.97
CA ALA A 18 -8.79 6.55 9.61
C ALA A 18 -7.28 6.30 9.57
N LEU A 19 -6.88 5.13 9.01
CA LEU A 19 -5.46 4.82 8.85
C LEU A 19 -4.90 5.77 7.81
N GLY A 20 -3.90 6.55 8.22
CA GLY A 20 -3.09 7.35 7.32
C GLY A 20 -1.92 6.53 6.74
N ILE A 21 -0.88 7.24 6.30
CA ILE A 21 0.37 6.59 5.90
C ILE A 21 0.88 5.68 7.02
N ASN A 22 1.25 4.44 6.68
CA ASN A 22 1.66 3.45 7.66
C ASN A 22 2.52 2.35 7.03
N CYS A 23 3.29 1.65 7.87
CA CYS A 23 4.14 0.52 7.46
C CYS A 23 3.52 -0.84 7.79
N ARG A 24 2.20 -0.94 7.73
CA ARG A 24 1.49 -2.19 7.99
C ARG A 24 1.33 -2.99 6.71
N GLY A 25 1.43 -4.30 6.82
CA GLY A 25 1.18 -5.28 5.77
C GLY A 25 0.60 -6.55 6.34
N SER A 26 0.45 -7.58 5.51
CA SER A 26 0.12 -8.92 5.97
C SER A 26 1.29 -9.50 6.76
N SER A 27 1.05 -10.58 7.53
CA SER A 27 2.11 -11.30 8.25
C SER A 27 3.22 -11.83 7.33
N ASP A 28 2.92 -12.00 6.05
CA ASP A 28 3.89 -12.50 5.07
C ASP A 28 4.97 -11.45 4.73
N CYS A 29 4.72 -10.18 5.02
CA CYS A 29 5.72 -9.12 4.90
C CYS A 29 6.93 -9.34 5.83
N ASP A 30 6.71 -9.96 6.99
CA ASP A 30 7.77 -10.27 7.97
C ASP A 30 8.77 -11.31 7.44
N PHE A 31 8.39 -12.07 6.42
CA PHE A 31 9.23 -13.08 5.77
C PHE A 31 9.94 -12.57 4.52
N ALA A 32 9.64 -11.35 4.09
CA ALA A 32 10.29 -10.75 2.94
C ALA A 32 11.78 -10.47 3.24
N THR A 33 12.61 -10.57 2.22
CA THR A 33 14.01 -10.16 2.34
C THR A 33 14.10 -8.67 2.62
N THR A 34 15.02 -8.28 3.49
CA THR A 34 15.26 -6.89 3.84
C THR A 34 15.51 -6.04 2.60
N GLY A 35 14.84 -4.91 2.49
CA GLY A 35 15.00 -3.95 1.40
C GLY A 35 13.99 -4.07 0.27
N ALA A 36 12.95 -4.92 0.41
CA ALA A 36 11.89 -5.06 -0.59
C ALA A 36 11.27 -3.72 -0.99
N MET A 37 10.97 -2.83 -0.04
CA MET A 37 10.47 -1.47 -0.33
C MET A 37 11.43 -0.70 -1.24
N SER A 38 12.73 -0.76 -1.00
CA SER A 38 13.71 -0.04 -1.82
C SER A 38 13.74 -0.54 -3.27
N GLU A 39 13.53 -1.84 -3.50
CA GLU A 39 13.43 -2.40 -4.85
C GLU A 39 12.14 -1.95 -5.55
N ILE A 40 11.00 -2.00 -4.86
CA ILE A 40 9.72 -1.48 -5.38
C ILE A 40 9.83 0.01 -5.72
N VAL A 41 10.49 0.82 -4.88
CA VAL A 41 10.74 2.25 -5.17
C VAL A 41 11.53 2.43 -6.46
N LYS A 42 12.59 1.65 -6.67
CA LYS A 42 13.39 1.72 -7.92
C LYS A 42 12.53 1.38 -9.14
N LEU A 43 11.73 0.33 -9.05
CA LEU A 43 10.86 -0.11 -10.15
C LEU A 43 9.82 0.96 -10.50
N ILE A 44 9.10 1.49 -9.52
CA ILE A 44 8.10 2.54 -9.76
C ILE A 44 8.76 3.80 -10.31
N ASN A 45 9.96 4.17 -9.86
CA ASN A 45 10.68 5.32 -10.40
C ASN A 45 11.14 5.12 -11.85
N SER A 46 11.22 3.89 -12.34
CA SER A 46 11.59 3.60 -13.75
C SER A 46 10.42 3.66 -14.72
N MET A 47 9.15 3.65 -14.22
CA MET A 47 7.98 3.71 -15.10
C MET A 47 7.80 5.11 -15.70
N SER A 48 7.05 5.21 -16.80
CA SER A 48 6.66 6.48 -17.39
C SER A 48 5.67 7.24 -16.50
N ASP A 49 5.83 8.57 -16.40
CA ASP A 49 4.88 9.42 -15.65
C ASP A 49 3.47 9.38 -16.21
N SER A 50 3.31 9.09 -17.51
CA SER A 50 2.04 9.03 -18.21
C SER A 50 1.36 7.66 -18.18
N THR A 51 2.05 6.61 -17.74
CA THR A 51 1.44 5.29 -17.56
C THR A 51 0.51 5.32 -16.34
N CYS A 52 -0.75 4.94 -16.53
CA CYS A 52 -1.76 4.99 -15.48
C CYS A 52 -2.28 3.59 -15.18
N VAL A 53 -2.60 3.33 -13.92
CA VAL A 53 -3.11 2.04 -13.42
C VAL A 53 -4.48 2.20 -12.78
N THR A 54 -5.24 1.12 -12.76
CA THR A 54 -6.54 1.04 -12.10
C THR A 54 -6.45 0.33 -10.75
N SER A 55 -7.47 0.51 -9.91
CA SER A 55 -7.53 -0.11 -8.59
C SER A 55 -7.41 -1.63 -8.67
N GLY A 56 -6.52 -2.20 -7.86
CA GLY A 56 -6.24 -3.63 -7.80
C GLY A 56 -5.22 -4.14 -8.82
N GLU A 57 -4.84 -3.33 -9.80
CA GLU A 57 -3.80 -3.68 -10.77
C GLU A 57 -2.42 -3.62 -10.13
N GLN A 58 -1.67 -4.72 -10.24
CA GLN A 58 -0.28 -4.74 -9.78
C GLN A 58 0.60 -3.90 -10.70
N ILE A 59 1.46 -3.09 -10.11
CA ILE A 59 2.35 -2.13 -10.80
C ILE A 59 3.74 -2.73 -10.96
N ALA A 60 4.27 -3.22 -9.87
CA ALA A 60 5.60 -3.79 -9.78
C ALA A 60 5.62 -4.87 -8.69
N CYS A 61 6.40 -5.91 -8.91
CA CYS A 61 6.62 -6.96 -7.93
C CYS A 61 8.13 -7.19 -7.73
N PHE A 62 8.48 -7.52 -6.51
CA PHE A 62 9.81 -7.95 -6.09
C PHE A 62 9.73 -9.36 -5.54
N ASP A 63 10.53 -10.27 -6.07
CA ASP A 63 10.69 -11.60 -5.50
C ASP A 63 11.48 -11.49 -4.19
N ALA A 64 10.80 -11.71 -3.08
CA ALA A 64 11.37 -11.62 -1.75
C ALA A 64 11.73 -13.00 -1.16
N GLY A 65 11.88 -14.02 -1.99
CA GLY A 65 12.22 -15.38 -1.65
C GLY A 65 10.99 -16.28 -1.49
N ILE A 66 10.46 -16.41 -0.28
CA ILE A 66 9.28 -17.26 -0.02
C ILE A 66 7.94 -16.53 -0.28
N THR A 67 7.98 -15.25 -0.58
CA THR A 67 6.82 -14.42 -0.92
C THR A 67 7.22 -13.39 -1.95
N SER A 68 6.26 -12.88 -2.69
CA SER A 68 6.45 -11.69 -3.53
C SER A 68 5.89 -10.46 -2.84
N ILE A 69 6.61 -9.34 -2.92
CA ILE A 69 6.12 -8.04 -2.47
C ILE A 69 5.72 -7.24 -3.70
N CYS A 70 4.46 -6.85 -3.79
CA CYS A 70 3.93 -6.12 -4.94
C CYS A 70 3.35 -4.77 -4.52
N ALA A 71 3.46 -3.80 -5.44
CA ALA A 71 2.80 -2.51 -5.34
C ALA A 71 1.52 -2.50 -6.18
N PHE A 72 0.45 -1.94 -5.65
CA PHE A 72 -0.83 -1.77 -6.32
C PHE A 72 -1.64 -0.65 -5.67
N THR A 73 -2.56 -0.04 -6.41
CA THR A 73 -3.53 0.88 -5.83
C THR A 73 -4.79 0.13 -5.40
N GLN A 74 -5.46 0.61 -4.38
CA GLN A 74 -6.72 0.02 -3.90
C GLN A 74 -7.65 1.06 -3.29
N LYS A 75 -8.91 0.68 -3.07
CA LYS A 75 -9.98 1.53 -2.49
C LYS A 75 -10.25 2.81 -3.27
N THR A 76 -9.96 2.84 -4.55
CA THR A 76 -10.23 3.99 -5.42
C THR A 76 -10.95 3.57 -6.69
N GLY A 77 -11.83 4.43 -7.21
CA GLY A 77 -12.42 4.29 -8.54
C GLY A 77 -11.66 5.08 -9.61
N ALA A 78 -10.64 5.85 -9.22
CA ALA A 78 -9.83 6.64 -10.13
C ALA A 78 -8.63 5.84 -10.66
N THR A 79 -8.13 6.24 -11.83
CA THR A 79 -6.81 5.84 -12.32
C THR A 79 -5.74 6.70 -11.66
N VAL A 80 -4.59 6.10 -11.35
CA VAL A 80 -3.44 6.78 -10.76
C VAL A 80 -2.26 6.66 -11.71
N CYS A 81 -1.63 7.77 -12.06
CA CYS A 81 -0.56 7.79 -13.05
C CYS A 81 0.84 7.81 -12.43
N GLY A 82 1.86 7.44 -13.21
CA GLY A 82 3.22 7.24 -12.75
C GLY A 82 3.83 8.41 -12.00
N GLY A 83 3.55 9.64 -12.43
CA GLY A 83 4.04 10.83 -11.72
C GLY A 83 3.55 10.92 -10.27
N GLU A 84 2.28 10.58 -10.00
CA GLU A 84 1.73 10.51 -8.65
C GLU A 84 2.27 9.29 -7.89
N LEU A 85 2.33 8.12 -8.54
CA LEU A 85 2.85 6.90 -7.92
C LEU A 85 4.30 7.05 -7.43
N LYS A 86 5.16 7.74 -8.18
CA LYS A 86 6.54 8.04 -7.79
C LYS A 86 6.61 8.90 -6.54
N THR A 87 5.74 9.91 -6.45
CA THR A 87 5.65 10.76 -5.26
C THR A 87 5.21 9.95 -4.05
N LEU A 88 4.12 9.21 -4.19
CA LEU A 88 3.54 8.40 -3.11
C LEU A 88 4.49 7.32 -2.59
N ILE A 89 5.18 6.60 -3.50
CA ILE A 89 6.11 5.56 -3.06
C ILE A 89 7.35 6.16 -2.37
N GLY A 90 7.78 7.35 -2.78
CA GLY A 90 8.83 8.11 -2.12
C GLY A 90 8.42 8.54 -0.70
N ASP A 91 7.18 9.00 -0.53
CA ASP A 91 6.63 9.36 0.78
C ASP A 91 6.56 8.13 1.70
N LEU A 92 6.14 6.98 1.18
CA LEU A 92 6.06 5.73 1.93
C LEU A 92 7.44 5.27 2.41
N GLN A 93 8.45 5.32 1.53
CA GLN A 93 9.84 5.02 1.89
C GLN A 93 10.37 6.03 2.91
N GLY A 94 10.12 7.32 2.70
CA GLY A 94 10.53 8.39 3.60
C GLY A 94 9.87 8.30 4.99
N HIS A 95 8.69 7.68 5.08
CA HIS A 95 8.03 7.37 6.34
C HIS A 95 8.74 6.27 7.14
N GLY A 96 9.68 5.55 6.53
CA GLY A 96 10.52 4.54 7.18
C GLY A 96 10.05 3.10 6.97
N CYS A 97 9.15 2.84 6.02
CA CYS A 97 8.70 1.50 5.71
C CYS A 97 9.79 0.70 4.99
N GLY A 98 10.15 -0.47 5.52
CA GLY A 98 11.22 -1.34 4.98
C GLY A 98 10.73 -2.34 3.92
N GLU A 99 9.62 -3.00 4.16
CA GLU A 99 9.10 -4.07 3.32
C GLU A 99 7.70 -3.76 2.78
N CYS A 100 6.76 -3.41 3.66
CA CYS A 100 5.35 -3.18 3.32
C CYS A 100 4.83 -1.88 3.91
N GLY A 101 3.70 -1.42 3.38
CA GLY A 101 3.03 -0.23 3.89
C GLY A 101 2.00 0.32 2.93
N SER A 102 1.29 1.34 3.36
CA SER A 102 0.30 2.04 2.55
C SER A 102 0.39 3.55 2.74
N VAL A 103 0.16 4.29 1.66
CA VAL A 103 0.09 5.75 1.66
C VAL A 103 -1.20 6.20 0.98
N PRO A 104 -1.98 7.13 1.59
CA PRO A 104 -3.20 7.64 0.98
C PRO A 104 -2.94 8.33 -0.35
N LEU A 105 -3.83 8.15 -1.33
CA LEU A 105 -3.85 8.98 -2.53
C LEU A 105 -4.09 10.44 -2.11
N GLY A 106 -3.34 11.36 -2.72
CA GLY A 106 -3.39 12.77 -2.36
C GLY A 106 -2.62 13.16 -1.10
N TYR A 107 -1.82 12.24 -0.52
CA TYR A 107 -0.89 12.57 0.55
C TYR A 107 0.15 13.62 0.07
N PRO A 108 0.56 14.62 0.89
CA PRO A 108 0.18 14.84 2.29
C PRO A 108 -1.09 15.70 2.49
N GLY A 109 -1.76 16.11 1.42
CA GLY A 109 -2.98 16.93 1.47
C GLY A 109 -4.14 16.25 2.21
N THR A 110 -4.21 14.91 2.12
CA THR A 110 -5.03 14.05 2.96
C THR A 110 -4.18 12.94 3.55
N ASN A 111 -4.51 12.53 4.77
CA ASN A 111 -3.88 11.39 5.44
C ASN A 111 -4.95 10.34 5.81
N ASP A 112 -5.84 10.06 4.88
CA ASP A 112 -6.96 9.13 5.03
C ASP A 112 -7.02 8.19 3.82
N VAL A 113 -6.88 6.90 4.06
CA VAL A 113 -6.88 5.83 3.03
C VAL A 113 -8.30 5.45 2.55
N SER A 114 -9.35 6.02 3.11
CA SER A 114 -10.74 5.68 2.76
C SER A 114 -11.09 6.00 1.30
N ASN A 115 -10.40 6.97 0.70
CA ASN A 115 -10.59 7.41 -0.68
C ASN A 115 -9.56 6.82 -1.66
N GLY A 116 -8.76 5.88 -1.20
CA GLY A 116 -7.74 5.21 -1.98
C GLY A 116 -6.36 5.30 -1.38
N GLU A 117 -5.55 4.32 -1.71
CA GLU A 117 -4.16 4.22 -1.26
C GLU A 117 -3.29 3.53 -2.29
N LEU A 118 -2.00 3.87 -2.31
CA LEU A 118 -0.95 3.04 -2.86
C LEU A 118 -0.50 2.10 -1.75
N THR A 119 -0.52 0.81 -2.03
CA THR A 119 -0.15 -0.24 -1.09
C THR A 119 1.03 -1.03 -1.63
N VAL A 120 1.99 -1.33 -0.76
CA VAL A 120 3.05 -2.32 -0.96
C VAL A 120 2.81 -3.43 0.04
N ASN A 121 2.59 -4.66 -0.44
CA ASN A 121 2.22 -5.79 0.43
C ASN A 121 2.65 -7.11 -0.19
N ALA A 122 2.73 -8.14 0.65
CA ALA A 122 2.90 -9.50 0.16
C ALA A 122 1.68 -9.91 -0.68
N ALA A 123 1.94 -10.56 -1.80
CA ALA A 123 0.94 -11.03 -2.75
C ALA A 123 1.19 -12.49 -3.09
N ALA A 124 0.10 -13.28 -3.11
CA ALA A 124 0.14 -14.69 -3.49
C ALA A 124 0.48 -14.87 -4.98
N ASP A 125 -0.02 -13.94 -5.81
CA ASP A 125 0.23 -13.91 -7.25
C ASP A 125 1.18 -12.74 -7.57
N ASN A 126 2.28 -13.06 -8.25
CA ASN A 126 3.21 -12.08 -8.79
C ASN A 126 2.87 -11.85 -10.27
N CYS A 127 2.68 -10.60 -10.68
CA CYS A 127 2.35 -10.25 -12.07
C CYS A 127 3.35 -10.77 -13.13
N ARG A 128 4.54 -11.20 -12.73
CA ARG A 128 5.60 -11.70 -13.61
C ARG A 128 5.86 -13.20 -13.48
N GLY A 129 5.06 -13.91 -12.70
CA GLY A 129 5.18 -15.33 -12.46
C GLY A 129 5.02 -15.69 -11.00
N ASN A 130 4.79 -16.96 -10.73
CA ASN A 130 4.60 -17.46 -9.37
C ASN A 130 5.95 -17.53 -8.64
N PRO A 131 6.06 -17.16 -7.36
CA PRO A 131 7.30 -17.31 -6.57
C PRO A 131 7.84 -18.75 -6.54
N ASP A 132 6.98 -19.77 -6.71
CA ASP A 132 7.40 -21.17 -6.83
C ASP A 132 8.01 -21.52 -8.20
N ASP A 133 7.90 -20.60 -9.19
CA ASP A 133 8.34 -20.77 -10.58
C ASP A 133 9.33 -19.65 -11.01
N ASP A 134 10.30 -19.30 -10.16
CA ASP A 134 11.26 -18.22 -10.40
C ASP A 134 10.56 -16.86 -10.63
N GLY A 135 9.71 -16.44 -9.69
CA GLY A 135 9.01 -15.16 -9.73
C GLY A 135 9.97 -14.00 -10.01
N GLU A 136 9.80 -13.36 -11.16
CA GLU A 136 10.71 -12.28 -11.57
C GLU A 136 10.41 -10.98 -10.83
N THR A 137 11.48 -10.27 -10.48
CA THR A 137 11.41 -8.89 -10.03
C THR A 137 11.27 -7.94 -11.21
N GLY A 138 10.30 -7.03 -11.19
CA GLY A 138 10.15 -6.04 -12.24
C GLY A 138 8.81 -5.31 -12.23
N LEU A 139 8.68 -4.37 -13.18
CA LEU A 139 7.39 -3.78 -13.54
C LEU A 139 6.48 -4.85 -14.13
N CYS A 140 5.20 -4.77 -13.82
CA CYS A 140 4.21 -5.69 -14.38
C CYS A 140 4.06 -5.53 -15.90
N PRO A 141 3.68 -6.58 -16.64
CA PRO A 141 3.45 -6.47 -18.08
C PRO A 141 2.45 -5.37 -18.42
N GLY A 142 2.81 -4.52 -19.37
CA GLY A 142 2.01 -3.35 -19.78
C GLY A 142 2.26 -2.08 -18.95
N ILE A 143 3.05 -2.16 -17.90
CA ILE A 143 3.52 -1.02 -17.13
C ILE A 143 4.95 -0.66 -17.59
N SER A 144 5.11 0.51 -18.19
CA SER A 144 6.41 0.97 -18.74
C SER A 144 6.60 2.48 -18.54
#